data_828d1950d8f7bab3c658ff61d7e9606b
#
_entry.id   828d1950d8f7bab3c658ff61d7e9606b
#
_cell.length_a   1.000
_cell.length_b   1.000
_cell.length_c   1.000
_cell.angle_alpha   90.00
_cell.angle_beta   90.00
_cell.angle_gamma   90.00
#
_symmetry.space_group_name_H-M   'P 1'
#
loop_
_entity.id
_entity.type
_entity.pdbx_description
1 polymer ?
#
loop_
_entity_poly.entity_id
_entity_poly.type
_entity_poly.pdbx_seq_one_letter_code
_entity_poly.pdbx_strand_id
1 'polypeptide(L)'
;LVEHVQFNTQNDVEVTFRVMLTPAEYRTLNAVDIEKLWRKQVGPLPNVRKQKYYSSEGPSGDANIELTLSGADPDELTRAGAELQEKLAEYAGVFDVYNSQGSGGREVLVSLKPYASQMGVSLADVARQVRQAFYGEEVQRIQRDTETLKVMVRYPLEERRSIATLENMHIRTASGQAIAIGEVADIRLGLGLSAIKRVDRKRTVAITANNDPERVQTGTVIADIEKTFIPQLLAKYPTVQFGLGGASEEQGVLIQRMFMSFAASLFIIYGLLAVPLRSYVQPLVIMSVIPFGFIGAIIGHIIFDVSINMLSVFGLIALSGVVVNDSLILVEFANRARAENSSINEALLIAGKKRFRAILLTTLTTFVGLLPMLFETSVQAQFVIPMALSLSFGILFATTITLIIVPCLYRVSYDLRDSKRFAEPVLQDSL
;
A
#
# COMPACT_ATOMS: atom_id res chain seq x y z
N LEU A 1 -12.29 19.38 -19.83
CA LEU A 1 -11.81 18.30 -18.96
C LEU A 1 -10.28 18.31 -18.79
N VAL A 2 -9.51 18.62 -19.84
CA VAL A 2 -8.05 18.64 -19.80
C VAL A 2 -7.57 20.08 -19.82
N GLU A 3 -6.72 20.43 -18.86
CA GLU A 3 -6.13 21.77 -18.75
C GLU A 3 -4.77 21.83 -19.44
N HIS A 4 -3.87 20.91 -19.09
CA HIS A 4 -2.60 20.73 -19.79
C HIS A 4 -2.21 19.28 -19.91
N VAL A 5 -1.31 19.01 -20.87
CA VAL A 5 -0.65 17.72 -21.02
C VAL A 5 0.86 17.96 -20.97
N GLN A 6 1.50 17.33 -20.00
CA GLN A 6 2.96 17.32 -19.90
C GLN A 6 3.49 16.01 -20.47
N PHE A 7 4.46 16.12 -21.31
CA PHE A 7 5.17 15.00 -21.90
C PHE A 7 6.61 14.97 -21.35
N ASN A 8 7.03 13.82 -20.86
CA ASN A 8 8.40 13.61 -20.39
C ASN A 8 8.94 12.30 -20.94
N THR A 9 10.16 12.33 -21.49
CA THR A 9 10.87 11.13 -21.94
C THR A 9 12.10 10.92 -21.06
N GLN A 10 12.31 9.68 -20.64
CA GLN A 10 13.48 9.31 -19.88
C GLN A 10 14.28 8.25 -20.65
N ASN A 11 15.52 8.59 -21.01
CA ASN A 11 16.47 7.70 -21.70
C ASN A 11 15.95 7.05 -22.99
N ASP A 12 15.08 7.72 -23.74
CA ASP A 12 14.44 7.22 -24.96
C ASP A 12 13.71 5.86 -24.82
N VAL A 13 13.48 5.42 -23.59
CA VAL A 13 12.88 4.11 -23.26
C VAL A 13 11.55 4.27 -22.54
N GLU A 14 11.43 5.26 -21.68
CA GLU A 14 10.24 5.53 -20.91
C GLU A 14 9.61 6.86 -21.31
N VAL A 15 8.31 6.82 -21.56
CA VAL A 15 7.52 8.00 -21.90
C VAL A 15 6.40 8.15 -20.86
N THR A 16 6.35 9.29 -20.22
CA THR A 16 5.31 9.64 -19.26
C THR A 16 4.46 10.79 -19.78
N PHE A 17 3.16 10.54 -19.89
CA PHE A 17 2.16 11.57 -20.15
C PHE A 17 1.49 11.92 -18.82
N ARG A 18 1.61 13.15 -18.38
CA ARG A 18 0.89 13.68 -17.24
C ARG A 18 -0.20 14.61 -17.73
N VAL A 19 -1.45 14.20 -17.54
CA VAL A 19 -2.63 14.97 -17.95
C VAL A 19 -3.17 15.68 -16.73
N MET A 20 -3.13 17.01 -16.74
CA MET A 20 -3.77 17.82 -15.71
C MET A 20 -5.22 18.06 -16.10
N LEU A 21 -6.10 17.65 -15.22
CA LEU A 21 -7.55 17.82 -15.39
C LEU A 21 -8.01 19.12 -14.75
N THR A 22 -9.09 19.70 -15.26
CA THR A 22 -9.79 20.78 -14.58
C THR A 22 -10.17 20.35 -13.15
N PRO A 23 -10.27 21.28 -12.15
CA PRO A 23 -10.60 20.91 -10.79
C PRO A 23 -11.88 20.06 -10.70
N ALA A 24 -11.92 19.16 -9.72
CA ALA A 24 -13.00 18.17 -9.57
C ALA A 24 -14.40 18.83 -9.47
N GLU A 25 -14.46 20.01 -8.91
CA GLU A 25 -15.69 20.82 -8.75
C GLU A 25 -16.35 21.25 -10.07
N TYR A 26 -15.55 21.32 -11.16
CA TYR A 26 -16.03 21.76 -12.48
C TYR A 26 -16.19 20.62 -13.49
N ARG A 27 -16.05 19.36 -13.06
CA ARG A 27 -16.15 18.18 -13.93
C ARG A 27 -17.17 17.17 -13.41
N THR A 28 -17.87 16.53 -14.33
CA THR A 28 -18.86 15.48 -14.01
C THR A 28 -18.24 14.09 -13.87
N LEU A 29 -17.03 13.88 -14.42
CA LEU A 29 -16.32 12.61 -14.36
C LEU A 29 -15.18 12.73 -13.35
N ASN A 30 -15.02 11.73 -12.49
CA ASN A 30 -13.87 11.62 -11.61
C ASN A 30 -12.62 11.18 -12.39
N ALA A 31 -11.42 11.28 -11.77
CA ALA A 31 -10.18 10.97 -12.46
C ALA A 31 -10.04 9.47 -12.78
N VAL A 32 -10.63 8.61 -11.96
CA VAL A 32 -10.64 7.15 -12.17
C VAL A 32 -11.48 6.78 -13.38
N ASP A 33 -12.65 7.41 -13.56
CA ASP A 33 -13.49 7.17 -14.73
C ASP A 33 -12.83 7.66 -16.01
N ILE A 34 -12.14 8.81 -15.96
CA ILE A 34 -11.35 9.32 -17.08
C ILE A 34 -10.20 8.36 -17.43
N GLU A 35 -9.52 7.80 -16.42
CA GLU A 35 -8.49 6.78 -16.62
C GLU A 35 -9.06 5.54 -17.32
N LYS A 36 -10.19 4.99 -16.83
CA LYS A 36 -10.87 3.83 -17.42
C LYS A 36 -11.24 4.10 -18.88
N LEU A 37 -11.78 5.29 -19.19
CA LEU A 37 -12.11 5.71 -20.55
C LEU A 37 -10.88 5.85 -21.43
N TRP A 38 -9.82 6.46 -20.92
CA TRP A 38 -8.56 6.64 -21.65
C TRP A 38 -7.93 5.29 -21.96
N ARG A 39 -7.82 4.40 -20.98
CA ARG A 39 -7.35 3.01 -21.16
C ARG A 39 -8.15 2.27 -22.25
N LYS A 40 -9.47 2.40 -22.23
CA LYS A 40 -10.35 1.75 -23.20
C LYS A 40 -10.17 2.29 -24.62
N GLN A 41 -9.98 3.61 -24.77
CA GLN A 41 -9.81 4.23 -26.08
C GLN A 41 -8.43 3.99 -26.70
N VAL A 42 -7.37 4.03 -25.92
CA VAL A 42 -6.01 3.81 -26.42
C VAL A 42 -5.77 2.33 -26.72
N GLY A 43 -6.28 1.45 -25.89
CA GLY A 43 -6.04 0.00 -26.01
C GLY A 43 -4.55 -0.37 -25.86
N PRO A 44 -4.16 -1.59 -26.21
CA PRO A 44 -2.76 -2.03 -26.18
C PRO A 44 -1.96 -1.39 -27.32
N LEU A 45 -0.86 -0.74 -26.98
CA LEU A 45 0.04 -0.13 -27.95
C LEU A 45 1.04 -1.16 -28.49
N PRO A 46 1.24 -1.24 -29.81
CA PRO A 46 2.21 -2.14 -30.42
C PRO A 46 3.64 -1.76 -29.99
N ASN A 47 4.47 -2.76 -29.72
CA ASN A 47 5.87 -2.61 -29.28
C ASN A 47 6.09 -1.89 -27.94
N VAL A 48 5.02 -1.64 -27.16
CA VAL A 48 5.11 -1.15 -25.78
C VAL A 48 5.09 -2.34 -24.84
N ARG A 49 6.12 -2.46 -24.00
CA ARG A 49 6.25 -3.59 -23.05
C ARG A 49 5.43 -3.41 -21.80
N LYS A 50 5.35 -2.17 -21.32
CA LYS A 50 4.66 -1.81 -20.10
C LYS A 50 3.86 -0.54 -20.35
N GLN A 51 2.57 -0.65 -20.25
CA GLN A 51 1.63 0.43 -20.39
C GLN A 51 0.87 0.55 -19.09
N LYS A 52 1.05 1.67 -18.39
CA LYS A 52 0.39 1.95 -17.13
C LYS A 52 -0.50 3.17 -17.27
N TYR A 53 -1.66 3.10 -16.65
CA TYR A 53 -2.53 4.23 -16.42
C TYR A 53 -2.77 4.33 -14.92
N TYR A 54 -2.72 5.51 -14.37
CA TYR A 54 -3.04 5.75 -12.97
C TYR A 54 -3.53 7.18 -12.78
N SER A 55 -4.46 7.36 -11.87
CA SER A 55 -4.89 8.66 -11.41
C SER A 55 -4.19 8.98 -10.09
N SER A 56 -3.87 10.25 -9.86
CA SER A 56 -3.19 10.71 -8.64
C SER A 56 -4.15 10.91 -7.44
N GLU A 57 -5.35 10.34 -7.51
CA GLU A 57 -6.34 10.40 -6.42
C GLU A 57 -6.01 9.45 -5.25
N GLY A 58 -4.90 8.72 -5.34
CA GLY A 58 -4.40 7.80 -4.31
C GLY A 58 -3.01 8.18 -3.78
N PRO A 59 -2.60 7.63 -2.63
CA PRO A 59 -1.34 7.98 -1.95
C PRO A 59 -0.08 7.60 -2.71
N SER A 60 -0.14 6.73 -3.70
CA SER A 60 1.02 6.39 -4.55
C SER A 60 0.56 5.87 -5.91
N GLY A 61 1.26 6.25 -6.97
CA GLY A 61 1.12 5.62 -8.30
C GLY A 61 1.72 4.20 -8.34
N ASP A 62 1.90 3.55 -7.20
CA ASP A 62 2.41 2.20 -7.07
C ASP A 62 1.31 1.18 -7.32
N ALA A 63 1.72 -0.02 -7.73
CA ALA A 63 0.78 -1.10 -7.95
C ALA A 63 0.11 -1.53 -6.63
N ASN A 64 -1.19 -1.85 -6.69
CA ASN A 64 -1.94 -2.29 -5.53
C ASN A 64 -1.47 -3.64 -4.99
N ILE A 65 -0.93 -4.48 -5.88
CA ILE A 65 -0.36 -5.80 -5.56
C ILE A 65 1.11 -5.77 -5.95
N GLU A 66 2.00 -6.03 -5.01
CA GLU A 66 3.41 -6.29 -5.26
C GLU A 66 3.85 -7.52 -4.50
N LEU A 67 4.19 -8.56 -5.27
CA LEU A 67 4.71 -9.83 -4.76
C LEU A 67 6.19 -9.92 -5.12
N THR A 68 7.02 -10.32 -4.19
CA THR A 68 8.46 -10.42 -4.42
C THR A 68 8.94 -11.85 -4.30
N LEU A 69 9.82 -12.24 -5.22
CA LEU A 69 10.57 -13.48 -5.16
C LEU A 69 12.05 -13.14 -5.02
N SER A 70 12.75 -13.78 -4.10
CA SER A 70 14.19 -13.61 -3.94
C SER A 70 14.90 -14.95 -3.95
N GLY A 71 16.08 -15.04 -4.56
CA GLY A 71 16.81 -16.28 -4.67
C GLY A 71 18.25 -16.10 -5.11
N ALA A 72 19.07 -17.14 -4.90
CA ALA A 72 20.47 -17.17 -5.31
C ALA A 72 20.64 -17.54 -6.78
N ASP A 73 19.80 -18.46 -7.28
CA ASP A 73 19.81 -18.92 -8.67
C ASP A 73 18.98 -17.99 -9.57
N PRO A 74 19.62 -17.29 -10.52
CA PRO A 74 18.91 -16.39 -11.43
C PRO A 74 17.91 -17.08 -12.36
N ASP A 75 18.19 -18.33 -12.76
CA ASP A 75 17.37 -19.06 -13.73
C ASP A 75 16.11 -19.62 -13.06
N GLU A 76 16.23 -20.15 -11.83
CA GLU A 76 15.08 -20.53 -11.03
C GLU A 76 14.20 -19.32 -10.72
N LEU A 77 14.82 -18.20 -10.31
CA LEU A 77 14.11 -16.98 -9.99
C LEU A 77 13.33 -16.41 -11.19
N THR A 78 13.91 -16.50 -12.39
CA THR A 78 13.27 -16.06 -13.63
C THR A 78 12.06 -16.92 -13.98
N ARG A 79 12.20 -18.25 -13.88
CA ARG A 79 11.09 -19.19 -14.14
C ARG A 79 9.98 -19.06 -13.11
N ALA A 80 10.33 -19.02 -11.83
CA ALA A 80 9.36 -18.81 -10.76
C ALA A 80 8.61 -17.48 -10.91
N GLY A 81 9.31 -16.41 -11.29
CA GLY A 81 8.71 -15.10 -11.55
C GLY A 81 7.73 -15.10 -12.72
N ALA A 82 8.03 -15.84 -13.78
CA ALA A 82 7.12 -15.99 -14.92
C ALA A 82 5.85 -16.78 -14.54
N GLU A 83 5.98 -17.88 -13.81
CA GLU A 83 4.84 -18.69 -13.35
C GLU A 83 3.94 -17.90 -12.38
N LEU A 84 4.52 -17.11 -11.47
CA LEU A 84 3.75 -16.26 -10.58
C LEU A 84 3.03 -15.13 -11.33
N GLN A 85 3.67 -14.57 -12.35
CA GLN A 85 3.05 -13.56 -13.22
C GLN A 85 1.85 -14.14 -13.98
N GLU A 86 1.99 -15.33 -14.56
CA GLU A 86 0.92 -16.01 -15.28
C GLU A 86 -0.25 -16.31 -14.33
N LYS A 87 0.05 -16.87 -13.15
CA LYS A 87 -0.96 -17.16 -12.12
C LYS A 87 -1.71 -15.91 -11.67
N LEU A 88 -1.02 -14.81 -11.45
CA LEU A 88 -1.65 -13.56 -11.05
C LEU A 88 -2.55 -12.97 -12.15
N ALA A 89 -2.23 -13.20 -13.42
CA ALA A 89 -3.03 -12.75 -14.55
C ALA A 89 -4.35 -13.55 -14.74
N GLU A 90 -4.48 -14.73 -14.12
CA GLU A 90 -5.70 -15.54 -14.16
C GLU A 90 -6.82 -15.00 -13.28
N TYR A 91 -6.51 -14.13 -12.31
CA TYR A 91 -7.52 -13.59 -11.38
C TYR A 91 -8.43 -12.58 -12.07
N ALA A 92 -9.74 -12.85 -12.03
CA ALA A 92 -10.73 -11.91 -12.57
C ALA A 92 -10.69 -10.58 -11.80
N GLY A 93 -10.52 -9.48 -12.52
CA GLY A 93 -10.40 -8.14 -11.94
C GLY A 93 -8.97 -7.72 -11.64
N VAL A 94 -7.97 -8.57 -11.88
CA VAL A 94 -6.55 -8.21 -11.84
C VAL A 94 -6.08 -7.86 -13.25
N PHE A 95 -5.30 -6.79 -13.37
CA PHE A 95 -4.79 -6.29 -14.65
C PHE A 95 -3.42 -5.61 -14.46
N ASP A 96 -2.78 -5.24 -15.57
CA ASP A 96 -1.43 -4.63 -15.57
C ASP A 96 -0.41 -5.47 -14.80
N VAL A 97 -0.39 -6.79 -15.06
CA VAL A 97 0.54 -7.70 -14.40
C VAL A 97 1.90 -7.62 -15.07
N TYR A 98 2.89 -7.12 -14.32
CA TYR A 98 4.25 -6.95 -14.81
C TYR A 98 5.27 -7.64 -13.91
N ASN A 99 6.29 -8.17 -14.56
CA ASN A 99 7.47 -8.73 -13.90
C ASN A 99 8.64 -7.74 -14.02
N SER A 100 9.32 -7.43 -12.92
CA SER A 100 10.43 -6.49 -12.88
C SER A 100 11.67 -6.97 -13.65
N GLN A 101 11.79 -8.26 -13.90
CA GLN A 101 12.78 -8.84 -14.80
C GLN A 101 12.39 -8.71 -16.27
N GLY A 102 11.30 -8.00 -16.57
CA GLY A 102 10.88 -7.72 -17.93
C GLY A 102 12.11 -7.38 -18.75
N SER A 103 12.30 -8.14 -19.81
CA SER A 103 13.47 -8.12 -20.67
C SER A 103 13.88 -6.67 -20.98
N GLY A 104 15.11 -6.35 -20.71
CA GLY A 104 15.77 -5.14 -21.21
C GLY A 104 15.66 -5.04 -22.73
N GLY A 105 16.26 -4.02 -23.32
CA GLY A 105 16.33 -3.89 -24.77
C GLY A 105 16.93 -5.13 -25.42
N ARG A 106 16.69 -5.29 -26.72
CA ARG A 106 17.49 -6.24 -27.48
C ARG A 106 18.94 -5.83 -27.37
N GLU A 107 19.78 -6.74 -26.92
CA GLU A 107 21.22 -6.54 -26.79
C GLU A 107 21.95 -7.36 -27.86
N VAL A 108 23.01 -6.79 -28.35
CA VAL A 108 23.96 -7.49 -29.19
C VAL A 108 25.04 -8.08 -28.28
N LEU A 109 25.03 -9.37 -28.12
CA LEU A 109 26.05 -10.11 -27.39
C LEU A 109 27.20 -10.44 -28.33
N VAL A 110 28.37 -9.93 -28.02
CA VAL A 110 29.61 -10.17 -28.79
C VAL A 110 30.51 -11.06 -27.95
N SER A 111 30.85 -12.22 -28.45
CA SER A 111 31.79 -13.15 -27.83
C SER A 111 32.98 -13.40 -28.77
N LEU A 112 34.21 -13.29 -28.25
CA LEU A 112 35.39 -13.56 -29.05
C LEU A 112 35.53 -15.06 -29.34
N LYS A 113 35.98 -15.35 -30.58
CA LYS A 113 36.40 -16.69 -30.93
C LYS A 113 37.74 -17.04 -30.27
N PRO A 114 38.04 -18.31 -29.97
CA PRO A 114 39.25 -18.68 -29.23
C PRO A 114 40.56 -18.20 -29.78
N TYR A 115 40.65 -18.08 -31.10
CA TYR A 115 41.87 -17.66 -31.78
C TYR A 115 41.98 -16.13 -31.98
N ALA A 116 40.96 -15.35 -31.69
CA ALA A 116 40.96 -13.90 -31.85
C ALA A 116 42.07 -13.19 -31.05
N SER A 117 42.37 -13.71 -29.86
CA SER A 117 43.48 -13.21 -29.02
C SER A 117 44.86 -13.41 -29.65
N GLN A 118 45.06 -14.49 -30.45
CA GLN A 118 46.28 -14.73 -31.19
C GLN A 118 46.46 -13.73 -32.34
N MET A 119 45.37 -13.18 -32.87
CA MET A 119 45.36 -12.15 -33.88
C MET A 119 45.55 -10.73 -33.29
N GLY A 120 45.78 -10.61 -31.99
CA GLY A 120 45.96 -9.33 -31.30
C GLY A 120 44.68 -8.55 -31.10
N VAL A 121 43.51 -9.21 -31.07
CA VAL A 121 42.20 -8.60 -30.84
C VAL A 121 41.71 -8.93 -29.45
N SER A 122 41.42 -7.92 -28.65
CA SER A 122 40.76 -8.09 -27.33
C SER A 122 39.27 -7.79 -27.40
N LEU A 123 38.47 -8.38 -26.49
CA LEU A 123 37.05 -8.06 -26.39
C LEU A 123 36.80 -6.59 -26.11
N ALA A 124 37.68 -5.94 -25.33
CA ALA A 124 37.59 -4.51 -25.04
C ALA A 124 37.76 -3.65 -26.29
N ASP A 125 38.67 -4.06 -27.19
CA ASP A 125 38.90 -3.32 -28.46
C ASP A 125 37.73 -3.49 -29.40
N VAL A 126 37.18 -4.69 -29.53
CA VAL A 126 35.98 -4.93 -30.35
C VAL A 126 34.80 -4.11 -29.78
N ALA A 127 34.53 -4.20 -28.48
CA ALA A 127 33.43 -3.47 -27.88
C ALA A 127 33.56 -1.95 -28.00
N ARG A 128 34.80 -1.42 -27.87
CA ARG A 128 35.08 0.01 -28.04
C ARG A 128 34.80 0.45 -29.46
N GLN A 129 35.31 -0.27 -30.46
CA GLN A 129 35.13 0.10 -31.86
C GLN A 129 33.67 -0.03 -32.31
N VAL A 130 32.95 -1.07 -31.88
CA VAL A 130 31.52 -1.21 -32.12
C VAL A 130 30.76 -0.04 -31.48
N ARG A 131 31.07 0.33 -30.24
CA ARG A 131 30.42 1.46 -29.56
C ARG A 131 30.70 2.77 -30.29
N GLN A 132 31.95 3.03 -30.74
CA GLN A 132 32.32 4.23 -31.49
C GLN A 132 31.55 4.33 -32.79
N ALA A 133 31.41 3.23 -33.52
CA ALA A 133 30.70 3.21 -34.81
C ALA A 133 29.18 3.41 -34.64
N PHE A 134 28.55 2.73 -33.71
CA PHE A 134 27.09 2.70 -33.57
C PHE A 134 26.53 3.75 -32.60
N TYR A 135 27.11 3.93 -31.43
CA TYR A 135 26.70 4.96 -30.48
C TYR A 135 27.36 6.29 -30.79
N GLY A 136 28.63 6.27 -31.13
CA GLY A 136 29.45 7.41 -31.46
C GLY A 136 30.53 7.71 -30.42
N GLU A 137 31.54 8.45 -30.86
CA GLU A 137 32.60 9.01 -30.01
C GLU A 137 32.38 10.52 -29.88
N GLU A 138 32.41 11.02 -28.65
CA GLU A 138 32.37 12.46 -28.38
C GLU A 138 33.74 13.06 -28.63
N VAL A 139 33.89 13.74 -29.77
CA VAL A 139 35.17 14.34 -30.19
C VAL A 139 35.39 15.70 -29.55
N GLN A 140 34.34 16.47 -29.37
CA GLN A 140 34.37 17.79 -28.79
C GLN A 140 33.10 18.15 -28.07
N ARG A 141 33.22 18.97 -27.04
CA ARG A 141 32.11 19.57 -26.32
C ARG A 141 32.24 21.08 -26.38
N ILE A 142 31.21 21.75 -26.85
CA ILE A 142 31.16 23.20 -27.00
C ILE A 142 30.09 23.74 -26.08
N GLN A 143 30.43 24.62 -25.16
CA GLN A 143 29.46 25.34 -24.35
C GLN A 143 28.99 26.57 -25.12
N ARG A 144 27.66 26.70 -25.30
CA ARG A 144 27.00 27.89 -25.85
C ARG A 144 25.96 28.36 -24.87
N ASP A 145 26.19 29.49 -24.26
CA ASP A 145 25.32 30.10 -23.23
C ASP A 145 24.88 29.07 -22.19
N THR A 146 23.62 28.66 -22.21
CA THR A 146 23.02 27.69 -21.30
C THR A 146 23.06 26.24 -21.82
N GLU A 147 23.45 26.04 -23.07
CA GLU A 147 23.42 24.73 -23.74
C GLU A 147 24.82 24.17 -23.97
N THR A 148 24.96 22.85 -23.79
CA THR A 148 26.19 22.12 -24.10
C THR A 148 26.00 21.30 -25.35
N LEU A 149 26.70 21.69 -26.43
CA LEU A 149 26.73 20.99 -27.71
C LEU A 149 27.80 19.89 -27.69
N LYS A 150 27.38 18.67 -27.98
CA LYS A 150 28.29 17.52 -28.12
C LYS A 150 28.52 17.25 -29.63
N VAL A 151 29.76 17.26 -30.03
CA VAL A 151 30.14 16.86 -31.39
C VAL A 151 30.44 15.36 -31.39
N MET A 152 29.55 14.58 -32.01
CA MET A 152 29.64 13.13 -32.06
C MET A 152 30.00 12.63 -33.43
N VAL A 153 30.98 11.73 -33.54
CA VAL A 153 31.32 10.99 -34.76
C VAL A 153 30.80 9.57 -34.66
N ARG A 154 29.98 9.17 -35.61
CA ARG A 154 29.33 7.85 -35.66
C ARG A 154 28.88 7.52 -37.08
N TYR A 155 28.53 6.27 -37.33
CA TYR A 155 27.96 5.85 -38.62
C TYR A 155 26.64 6.59 -38.92
N PRO A 156 26.29 6.76 -40.21
CA PRO A 156 24.97 7.27 -40.60
C PRO A 156 23.83 6.47 -39.98
N LEU A 157 22.67 7.11 -39.82
CA LEU A 157 21.55 6.52 -39.12
C LEU A 157 21.06 5.20 -39.75
N GLU A 158 21.09 5.13 -41.09
CA GLU A 158 20.66 3.95 -41.83
C GLU A 158 21.58 2.75 -41.58
N GLU A 159 22.88 2.97 -41.53
CA GLU A 159 23.85 1.91 -41.21
C GLU A 159 23.76 1.42 -39.77
N ARG A 160 23.42 2.30 -38.81
CA ARG A 160 23.27 1.98 -37.42
C ARG A 160 22.00 1.17 -37.09
N ARG A 161 21.03 1.13 -38.00
CA ARG A 161 19.77 0.39 -37.83
C ARG A 161 19.83 -1.06 -38.31
N SER A 162 20.91 -1.42 -39.00
CA SER A 162 21.08 -2.75 -39.57
C SER A 162 22.12 -3.58 -38.83
N ILE A 163 21.71 -4.81 -38.46
CA ILE A 163 22.64 -5.79 -37.89
C ILE A 163 23.65 -6.25 -38.91
N ALA A 164 23.27 -6.28 -40.21
CA ALA A 164 24.20 -6.64 -41.29
C ALA A 164 25.38 -5.66 -41.37
N THR A 165 25.19 -4.37 -41.03
CA THR A 165 26.29 -3.42 -40.91
C THR A 165 27.28 -3.81 -39.82
N LEU A 166 26.78 -4.34 -38.69
CA LEU A 166 27.64 -4.84 -37.62
C LEU A 166 28.41 -6.09 -38.05
N GLU A 167 27.75 -7.04 -38.69
CA GLU A 167 28.34 -8.30 -39.17
C GLU A 167 29.43 -8.06 -40.23
N ASN A 168 29.26 -7.01 -41.04
CA ASN A 168 30.24 -6.60 -42.10
C ASN A 168 31.27 -5.59 -41.59
N MET A 169 31.21 -5.16 -40.34
CA MET A 169 32.16 -4.18 -39.79
C MET A 169 33.58 -4.76 -39.73
N HIS A 170 34.56 -3.91 -40.04
CA HIS A 170 35.97 -4.26 -39.87
C HIS A 170 36.54 -3.68 -38.57
N ILE A 171 37.16 -4.55 -37.77
CA ILE A 171 37.84 -4.18 -36.54
C ILE A 171 39.32 -3.97 -36.85
N ARG A 172 39.89 -2.90 -36.28
CA ARG A 172 41.33 -2.63 -36.39
C ARG A 172 42.07 -3.25 -35.23
N THR A 173 43.08 -4.03 -35.53
CA THR A 173 44.02 -4.58 -34.51
C THR A 173 44.96 -3.50 -33.99
N ALA A 174 45.71 -3.80 -32.93
CA ALA A 174 46.75 -2.91 -32.39
C ALA A 174 47.86 -2.62 -33.44
N SER A 175 48.09 -3.53 -34.40
CA SER A 175 49.03 -3.35 -35.51
C SER A 175 48.48 -2.52 -36.67
N GLY A 176 47.20 -2.11 -36.63
CA GLY A 176 46.52 -1.33 -37.64
C GLY A 176 45.85 -2.16 -38.75
N GLN A 177 45.97 -3.48 -38.71
CA GLN A 177 45.34 -4.38 -39.70
C GLN A 177 43.81 -4.39 -39.50
N ALA A 178 43.07 -4.32 -40.61
CA ALA A 178 41.61 -4.41 -40.59
C ALA A 178 41.16 -5.87 -40.77
N ILE A 179 40.37 -6.40 -39.88
CA ILE A 179 39.83 -7.76 -39.87
C ILE A 179 38.31 -7.70 -39.75
N ALA A 180 37.59 -8.50 -40.53
CA ALA A 180 36.13 -8.55 -40.43
C ALA A 180 35.70 -9.05 -39.05
N ILE A 181 34.73 -8.41 -38.40
CA ILE A 181 34.28 -8.76 -37.04
C ILE A 181 33.81 -10.22 -36.98
N GLY A 182 33.17 -10.74 -38.00
CA GLY A 182 32.72 -12.12 -38.12
C GLY A 182 33.82 -13.16 -38.10
N GLU A 183 35.08 -12.78 -38.43
CA GLU A 183 36.25 -13.67 -38.30
C GLU A 183 36.69 -13.81 -36.83
N VAL A 184 36.58 -12.76 -36.02
CA VAL A 184 37.14 -12.71 -34.65
C VAL A 184 36.09 -12.84 -33.54
N ALA A 185 34.78 -12.63 -33.85
CA ALA A 185 33.72 -12.66 -32.87
C ALA A 185 32.44 -13.31 -33.40
N ASP A 186 31.71 -13.94 -32.49
CA ASP A 186 30.34 -14.40 -32.70
C ASP A 186 29.38 -13.30 -32.21
N ILE A 187 28.42 -12.95 -33.05
CA ILE A 187 27.40 -11.94 -32.78
C ILE A 187 26.07 -12.65 -32.59
N ARG A 188 25.44 -12.46 -31.41
CA ARG A 188 24.14 -13.03 -31.11
C ARG A 188 23.22 -11.93 -30.59
N LEU A 189 21.93 -11.99 -30.99
CA LEU A 189 20.91 -11.18 -30.39
C LEU A 189 20.43 -11.83 -29.12
N GLY A 190 20.48 -11.10 -28.03
CA GLY A 190 19.94 -11.49 -26.73
C GLY A 190 18.93 -10.49 -26.22
N LEU A 191 18.29 -10.85 -25.14
CA LEU A 191 17.49 -9.95 -24.34
C LEU A 191 18.34 -9.55 -23.12
N GLY A 192 18.68 -8.30 -23.02
CA GLY A 192 19.41 -7.79 -21.86
C GLY A 192 18.50 -7.68 -20.63
N LEU A 193 19.11 -7.67 -19.47
CA LEU A 193 18.42 -7.33 -18.23
C LEU A 193 18.54 -5.82 -18.03
N SER A 194 17.41 -5.10 -18.00
CA SER A 194 17.43 -3.64 -17.82
C SER A 194 17.96 -3.23 -16.45
N ALA A 195 17.65 -4.01 -15.42
CA ALA A 195 18.12 -3.80 -14.05
C ALA A 195 18.15 -5.11 -13.26
N ILE A 196 19.08 -5.21 -12.34
CA ILE A 196 19.14 -6.28 -11.34
C ILE A 196 18.87 -5.66 -9.98
N LYS A 197 17.68 -5.86 -9.45
CA LYS A 197 17.30 -5.39 -8.11
C LYS A 197 17.80 -6.38 -7.06
N ARG A 198 18.41 -5.87 -5.99
CA ARG A 198 18.77 -6.65 -4.81
C ARG A 198 18.18 -5.98 -3.58
N VAL A 199 17.52 -6.79 -2.77
CA VAL A 199 17.00 -6.42 -1.45
C VAL A 199 17.68 -7.34 -0.45
N ASP A 200 18.23 -6.80 0.62
CA ASP A 200 18.98 -7.55 1.65
C ASP A 200 20.07 -8.47 1.06
N ARG A 201 20.81 -7.96 0.04
CA ARG A 201 21.88 -8.66 -0.71
C ARG A 201 21.39 -9.82 -1.58
N LYS A 202 20.10 -10.19 -1.57
CA LYS A 202 19.51 -11.22 -2.42
C LYS A 202 18.97 -10.61 -3.70
N ARG A 203 19.16 -11.29 -4.82
CA ARG A 203 18.52 -10.91 -6.08
C ARG A 203 17.01 -11.07 -5.93
N THR A 204 16.28 -10.03 -6.28
CA THR A 204 14.83 -9.97 -6.08
C THR A 204 14.13 -9.62 -7.37
N VAL A 205 13.05 -10.32 -7.62
CA VAL A 205 12.11 -10.08 -8.71
C VAL A 205 10.78 -9.65 -8.10
N ALA A 206 10.26 -8.52 -8.56
CA ALA A 206 8.94 -8.03 -8.15
C ALA A 206 7.93 -8.30 -9.27
N ILE A 207 6.81 -8.90 -8.91
CA ILE A 207 5.64 -9.06 -9.77
C ILE A 207 4.60 -8.07 -9.25
N THR A 208 4.25 -7.10 -10.10
CA THR A 208 3.32 -6.02 -9.76
C THR A 208 2.04 -6.16 -10.56
N ALA A 209 0.89 -5.84 -9.95
CA ALA A 209 -0.40 -5.83 -10.62
C ALA A 209 -1.32 -4.78 -10.00
N ASN A 210 -2.33 -4.37 -10.75
CA ASN A 210 -3.45 -3.59 -10.26
C ASN A 210 -4.70 -4.46 -10.20
N ASN A 211 -5.66 -4.07 -9.37
CA ASN A 211 -6.95 -4.71 -9.29
C ASN A 211 -8.09 -3.70 -9.36
N ASP A 212 -9.21 -4.13 -9.85
CA ASP A 212 -10.47 -3.40 -9.78
C ASP A 212 -11.10 -3.68 -8.40
N PRO A 213 -11.16 -2.68 -7.48
CA PRO A 213 -11.66 -2.89 -6.13
C PRO A 213 -13.16 -3.25 -6.08
N GLU A 214 -13.92 -2.94 -7.16
CA GLU A 214 -15.32 -3.33 -7.28
C GLU A 214 -15.47 -4.85 -7.56
N ARG A 215 -14.45 -5.49 -8.14
CA ARG A 215 -14.48 -6.90 -8.50
C ARG A 215 -13.73 -7.79 -7.52
N VAL A 216 -12.58 -7.36 -7.08
CA VAL A 216 -11.73 -8.16 -6.18
C VAL A 216 -10.90 -7.28 -5.26
N GLN A 217 -10.83 -7.64 -3.99
CA GLN A 217 -10.01 -6.95 -3.00
C GLN A 217 -8.56 -7.45 -3.06
N THR A 218 -7.59 -6.54 -2.97
CA THR A 218 -6.15 -6.84 -2.96
C THR A 218 -5.78 -7.94 -1.94
N GLY A 219 -6.27 -7.80 -0.70
CA GLY A 219 -5.97 -8.74 0.37
C GLY A 219 -6.50 -10.16 0.10
N THR A 220 -7.63 -10.30 -0.59
CA THR A 220 -8.19 -11.61 -0.96
C THR A 220 -7.31 -12.32 -1.99
N VAL A 221 -6.82 -11.59 -3.01
CA VAL A 221 -5.92 -12.12 -4.04
C VAL A 221 -4.61 -12.57 -3.41
N ILE A 222 -4.01 -11.73 -2.56
CA ILE A 222 -2.74 -12.05 -1.89
C ILE A 222 -2.90 -13.30 -1.00
N ALA A 223 -3.93 -13.32 -0.15
CA ALA A 223 -4.16 -14.45 0.77
C ALA A 223 -4.43 -15.78 0.03
N ASP A 224 -5.13 -15.73 -1.10
CA ASP A 224 -5.38 -16.93 -1.90
C ASP A 224 -4.09 -17.42 -2.58
N ILE A 225 -3.30 -16.54 -3.18
CA ILE A 225 -2.01 -16.89 -3.77
C ILE A 225 -1.05 -17.46 -2.72
N GLU A 226 -0.94 -16.84 -1.55
CA GLU A 226 -0.08 -17.33 -0.47
C GLU A 226 -0.49 -18.73 0.01
N LYS A 227 -1.78 -18.99 0.07
CA LYS A 227 -2.30 -20.25 0.59
C LYS A 227 -2.29 -21.38 -0.44
N THR A 228 -2.59 -21.07 -1.70
CA THR A 228 -2.84 -22.11 -2.73
C THR A 228 -1.65 -22.30 -3.66
N PHE A 229 -1.02 -21.24 -4.13
CA PHE A 229 -0.03 -21.30 -5.20
C PHE A 229 1.42 -21.25 -4.69
N ILE A 230 1.72 -20.38 -3.73
CA ILE A 230 3.10 -20.18 -3.23
C ILE A 230 3.71 -21.48 -2.66
N PRO A 231 3.01 -22.32 -1.88
CA PRO A 231 3.58 -23.59 -1.42
C PRO A 231 4.02 -24.51 -2.55
N GLN A 232 3.25 -24.57 -3.64
CA GLN A 232 3.56 -25.37 -4.82
C GLN A 232 4.76 -24.79 -5.59
N LEU A 233 4.80 -23.47 -5.74
CA LEU A 233 5.90 -22.76 -6.39
C LEU A 233 7.22 -22.97 -5.66
N LEU A 234 7.23 -22.84 -4.34
CA LEU A 234 8.43 -22.99 -3.51
C LEU A 234 8.89 -24.48 -3.42
N ALA A 235 7.97 -25.42 -3.50
CA ALA A 235 8.33 -26.83 -3.61
C ALA A 235 9.03 -27.15 -4.94
N LYS A 236 8.66 -26.45 -6.03
CA LYS A 236 9.27 -26.60 -7.36
C LYS A 236 10.62 -25.87 -7.48
N TYR A 237 10.77 -24.75 -6.78
CA TYR A 237 11.94 -23.86 -6.81
C TYR A 237 12.49 -23.62 -5.40
N PRO A 238 13.26 -24.58 -4.84
CA PRO A 238 13.63 -24.55 -3.43
C PRO A 238 14.61 -23.44 -3.05
N THR A 239 15.32 -22.84 -4.01
CA THR A 239 16.23 -21.69 -3.74
C THR A 239 15.51 -20.35 -3.70
N VAL A 240 14.23 -20.33 -4.07
CA VAL A 240 13.40 -19.12 -4.13
C VAL A 240 12.69 -18.91 -2.81
N GLN A 241 12.64 -17.67 -2.36
CA GLN A 241 11.89 -17.20 -1.18
C GLN A 241 10.82 -16.22 -1.64
N PHE A 242 9.64 -16.32 -1.06
CA PHE A 242 8.51 -15.42 -1.30
C PHE A 242 8.47 -14.34 -0.23
N GLY A 243 8.03 -13.14 -0.61
CA GLY A 243 7.74 -12.02 0.27
C GLY A 243 6.71 -11.07 -0.36
N LEU A 244 6.14 -10.23 0.46
CA LEU A 244 5.37 -9.07 -0.01
C LEU A 244 6.34 -7.92 -0.29
N GLY A 245 5.98 -7.04 -1.21
CA GLY A 245 6.78 -5.85 -1.53
C GLY A 245 5.91 -4.60 -1.62
N GLY A 246 6.57 -3.44 -1.70
CA GLY A 246 5.93 -2.16 -1.93
C GLY A 246 4.79 -1.85 -0.96
N ALA A 247 3.69 -1.33 -1.49
CA ALA A 247 2.51 -0.97 -0.71
C ALA A 247 1.91 -2.15 0.08
N SER A 248 2.00 -3.38 -0.44
CA SER A 248 1.47 -4.57 0.24
C SER A 248 2.24 -4.92 1.50
N GLU A 249 3.56 -4.80 1.49
CA GLU A 249 4.42 -5.01 2.66
C GLU A 249 4.21 -3.90 3.70
N GLU A 250 4.24 -2.64 3.25
CA GLU A 250 4.01 -1.48 4.13
C GLU A 250 2.65 -1.56 4.81
N GLN A 251 1.60 -1.94 4.09
CA GLN A 251 0.26 -2.10 4.65
C GLN A 251 0.21 -3.18 5.73
N GLY A 252 0.87 -4.32 5.53
CA GLY A 252 0.96 -5.38 6.53
C GLY A 252 1.64 -4.91 7.82
N VAL A 253 2.79 -4.24 7.70
CA VAL A 253 3.54 -3.67 8.84
C VAL A 253 2.72 -2.59 9.54
N LEU A 254 2.02 -1.72 8.79
CA LEU A 254 1.17 -0.68 9.37
C LEU A 254 0.01 -1.26 10.15
N ILE A 255 -0.69 -2.27 9.64
CA ILE A 255 -1.78 -2.95 10.34
C ILE A 255 -1.29 -3.52 11.67
N GLN A 256 -0.16 -4.22 11.68
CA GLN A 256 0.42 -4.76 12.92
C GLN A 256 0.73 -3.66 13.94
N ARG A 257 1.36 -2.56 13.50
CA ARG A 257 1.67 -1.40 14.35
C ARG A 257 0.40 -0.74 14.88
N MET A 258 -0.65 -0.65 14.08
CA MET A 258 -1.93 -0.11 14.50
C MET A 258 -2.58 -0.94 15.60
N PHE A 259 -2.58 -2.27 15.48
CA PHE A 259 -3.07 -3.14 16.55
C PHE A 259 -2.29 -2.99 17.86
N MET A 260 -0.95 -2.91 17.77
CA MET A 260 -0.11 -2.66 18.96
C MET A 260 -0.41 -1.30 19.59
N SER A 261 -0.55 -0.25 18.77
CA SER A 261 -0.86 1.10 19.25
C SER A 261 -2.27 1.17 19.86
N PHE A 262 -3.22 0.48 19.26
CA PHE A 262 -4.59 0.38 19.82
C PHE A 262 -4.58 -0.34 21.17
N ALA A 263 -3.92 -1.49 21.29
CA ALA A 263 -3.79 -2.20 22.56
C ALA A 263 -3.10 -1.35 23.65
N ALA A 264 -2.02 -0.66 23.27
CA ALA A 264 -1.35 0.27 24.18
C ALA A 264 -2.26 1.43 24.60
N SER A 265 -3.03 2.00 23.67
CA SER A 265 -4.03 3.04 23.97
C SER A 265 -5.09 2.56 24.96
N LEU A 266 -5.64 1.35 24.75
CA LEU A 266 -6.60 0.77 25.67
C LEU A 266 -6.00 0.55 27.08
N PHE A 267 -4.74 0.11 27.14
CA PHE A 267 -4.05 -0.05 28.42
C PHE A 267 -3.84 1.28 29.16
N ILE A 268 -3.45 2.33 28.43
CA ILE A 268 -3.31 3.68 28.98
C ILE A 268 -4.67 4.22 29.46
N ILE A 269 -5.71 4.09 28.65
CA ILE A 269 -7.09 4.48 29.01
C ILE A 269 -7.52 3.76 30.29
N TYR A 270 -7.29 2.46 30.39
CA TYR A 270 -7.58 1.67 31.61
C TYR A 270 -6.87 2.25 32.83
N GLY A 271 -5.57 2.52 32.74
CA GLY A 271 -4.79 3.11 33.82
C GLY A 271 -5.31 4.48 34.25
N LEU A 272 -5.60 5.34 33.27
CA LEU A 272 -6.15 6.68 33.52
C LEU A 272 -7.53 6.65 34.19
N LEU A 273 -8.36 5.63 33.90
CA LEU A 273 -9.65 5.44 34.54
C LEU A 273 -9.54 4.82 35.92
N ALA A 274 -8.61 3.89 36.14
CA ALA A 274 -8.47 3.18 37.40
C ALA A 274 -8.10 4.11 38.59
N VAL A 275 -7.30 5.15 38.31
CA VAL A 275 -6.84 6.10 39.33
C VAL A 275 -8.01 6.92 39.94
N PRO A 276 -8.81 7.67 39.15
CA PRO A 276 -9.90 8.49 39.68
C PRO A 276 -11.05 7.65 40.24
N LEU A 277 -11.33 6.48 39.64
CA LEU A 277 -12.42 5.59 40.10
C LEU A 277 -12.03 4.73 41.33
N ARG A 278 -10.74 4.68 41.65
CA ARG A 278 -10.21 3.84 42.74
C ARG A 278 -10.72 2.41 42.69
N SER A 279 -10.84 1.87 41.48
CA SER A 279 -11.41 0.54 41.21
C SER A 279 -10.77 -0.07 39.96
N TYR A 280 -10.52 -1.38 40.02
CA TYR A 280 -10.01 -2.12 38.86
C TYR A 280 -11.15 -2.67 37.96
N VAL A 281 -12.38 -2.76 38.47
CA VAL A 281 -13.53 -3.33 37.74
C VAL A 281 -14.29 -2.25 36.97
N GLN A 282 -14.47 -1.06 37.56
CA GLN A 282 -15.25 0.01 36.93
C GLN A 282 -14.66 0.46 35.59
N PRO A 283 -13.33 0.57 35.39
CA PRO A 283 -12.75 0.86 34.05
C PRO A 283 -13.16 -0.17 33.00
N LEU A 284 -13.21 -1.47 33.37
CA LEU A 284 -13.63 -2.52 32.41
C LEU A 284 -15.10 -2.37 32.01
N VAL A 285 -15.97 -1.98 32.96
CA VAL A 285 -17.39 -1.69 32.71
C VAL A 285 -17.49 -0.51 31.72
N ILE A 286 -16.71 0.56 31.91
CA ILE A 286 -16.68 1.72 31.03
C ILE A 286 -16.18 1.34 29.63
N MET A 287 -15.09 0.61 29.55
CA MET A 287 -14.46 0.22 28.27
C MET A 287 -15.29 -0.81 27.49
N SER A 288 -16.18 -1.55 28.14
CA SER A 288 -17.06 -2.54 27.49
C SER A 288 -17.98 -1.95 26.42
N VAL A 289 -18.12 -0.63 26.36
CA VAL A 289 -18.93 0.07 25.35
C VAL A 289 -18.18 0.22 24.03
N ILE A 290 -16.84 0.18 24.03
CA ILE A 290 -16.01 0.38 22.83
C ILE A 290 -16.41 -0.53 21.66
N PRO A 291 -16.62 -1.85 21.84
CA PRO A 291 -17.04 -2.74 20.76
C PRO A 291 -18.37 -2.34 20.10
N PHE A 292 -19.28 -1.74 20.86
CA PHE A 292 -20.56 -1.27 20.31
C PHE A 292 -20.40 -0.04 19.41
N GLY A 293 -19.39 0.78 19.68
CA GLY A 293 -19.00 1.86 18.76
C GLY A 293 -18.56 1.36 17.39
N PHE A 294 -17.90 0.19 17.35
CA PHE A 294 -17.51 -0.44 16.08
C PHE A 294 -18.73 -0.86 15.25
N ILE A 295 -19.78 -1.35 15.90
CA ILE A 295 -21.04 -1.68 15.20
C ILE A 295 -21.63 -0.42 14.56
N GLY A 296 -21.66 0.70 15.28
CA GLY A 296 -22.13 1.98 14.75
C GLY A 296 -21.30 2.45 13.54
N ALA A 297 -19.99 2.32 13.63
CA ALA A 297 -19.09 2.66 12.51
C ALA A 297 -19.37 1.82 11.26
N ILE A 298 -19.54 0.49 11.42
CA ILE A 298 -19.89 -0.42 10.31
C ILE A 298 -21.21 0.00 9.66
N ILE A 299 -22.22 0.32 10.48
CA ILE A 299 -23.53 0.80 9.98
C ILE A 299 -23.36 2.09 9.16
N GLY A 300 -22.53 3.04 9.62
CA GLY A 300 -22.22 4.27 8.90
C GLY A 300 -21.59 4.00 7.53
N HIS A 301 -20.63 3.09 7.46
CA HIS A 301 -19.97 2.70 6.21
C HIS A 301 -20.95 2.04 5.23
N ILE A 302 -21.86 1.21 5.71
CA ILE A 302 -22.91 0.59 4.88
C ILE A 302 -23.90 1.64 4.34
N ILE A 303 -24.32 2.61 5.16
CA ILE A 303 -25.27 3.66 4.73
C ILE A 303 -24.68 4.55 3.64
N PHE A 304 -23.39 4.87 3.71
CA PHE A 304 -22.71 5.74 2.76
C PHE A 304 -22.02 4.98 1.61
N ASP A 305 -22.12 3.66 1.59
CA ASP A 305 -21.46 2.78 0.60
C ASP A 305 -19.94 3.04 0.49
N VAL A 306 -19.30 3.28 1.63
CA VAL A 306 -17.86 3.53 1.74
C VAL A 306 -17.16 2.32 2.33
N SER A 307 -16.16 1.80 1.63
CA SER A 307 -15.37 0.65 2.12
C SER A 307 -14.59 0.99 3.38
N ILE A 308 -14.54 0.04 4.32
CA ILE A 308 -13.70 0.15 5.52
C ILE A 308 -12.24 0.06 5.09
N ASN A 309 -11.46 1.07 5.42
CA ASN A 309 -10.05 1.16 5.11
C ASN A 309 -9.22 1.52 6.36
N MET A 310 -7.92 1.74 6.17
CA MET A 310 -7.00 2.08 7.26
C MET A 310 -7.42 3.36 8.01
N LEU A 311 -7.95 4.36 7.30
CA LEU A 311 -8.42 5.62 7.90
C LEU A 311 -9.68 5.40 8.75
N SER A 312 -10.56 4.45 8.36
CA SER A 312 -11.68 4.02 9.20
C SER A 312 -11.21 3.50 10.55
N VAL A 313 -10.12 2.72 10.57
CA VAL A 313 -9.54 2.18 11.82
C VAL A 313 -8.98 3.29 12.70
N PHE A 314 -8.36 4.33 12.14
CA PHE A 314 -7.98 5.51 12.91
C PHE A 314 -9.19 6.21 13.54
N GLY A 315 -10.30 6.28 12.81
CA GLY A 315 -11.58 6.76 13.36
C GLY A 315 -12.06 5.93 14.55
N LEU A 316 -11.93 4.60 14.48
CA LEU A 316 -12.29 3.68 15.56
C LEU A 316 -11.39 3.84 16.81
N ILE A 317 -10.09 4.08 16.62
CA ILE A 317 -9.16 4.37 17.70
C ILE A 317 -9.55 5.67 18.41
N ALA A 318 -9.81 6.73 17.65
CA ALA A 318 -10.26 8.01 18.20
C ALA A 318 -11.61 7.87 18.91
N LEU A 319 -12.55 7.13 18.33
CA LEU A 319 -13.86 6.83 18.91
C LEU A 319 -13.74 6.18 20.30
N SER A 320 -12.79 5.27 20.49
CA SER A 320 -12.60 4.59 21.78
C SER A 320 -12.32 5.58 22.92
N GLY A 321 -11.55 6.62 22.68
CA GLY A 321 -11.28 7.67 23.66
C GLY A 321 -12.49 8.56 23.96
N VAL A 322 -13.29 8.88 22.94
CA VAL A 322 -14.48 9.75 23.11
C VAL A 322 -15.59 9.03 23.87
N VAL A 323 -15.88 7.78 23.49
CA VAL A 323 -16.95 6.97 24.11
C VAL A 323 -16.68 6.70 25.61
N VAL A 324 -15.41 6.46 25.94
CA VAL A 324 -14.99 6.24 27.33
C VAL A 324 -15.22 7.46 28.20
N ASN A 325 -15.03 8.67 27.66
CA ASN A 325 -15.25 9.91 28.41
C ASN A 325 -16.71 10.08 28.88
N ASP A 326 -17.68 9.83 27.99
CA ASP A 326 -19.10 9.92 28.33
C ASP A 326 -19.50 8.89 29.38
N SER A 327 -18.98 7.67 29.24
CA SER A 327 -19.18 6.56 30.18
C SER A 327 -18.56 6.85 31.55
N LEU A 328 -17.36 7.46 31.59
CA LEU A 328 -16.70 7.86 32.83
C LEU A 328 -17.56 8.84 33.64
N ILE A 329 -18.08 9.87 32.98
CA ILE A 329 -18.91 10.89 33.63
C ILE A 329 -20.17 10.25 34.26
N LEU A 330 -20.79 9.32 33.58
CA LEU A 330 -21.97 8.61 34.07
C LEU A 330 -21.66 7.79 35.32
N VAL A 331 -20.56 7.01 35.30
CA VAL A 331 -20.14 6.17 36.45
C VAL A 331 -19.68 7.03 37.63
N GLU A 332 -18.97 8.11 37.39
CA GLU A 332 -18.54 9.02 38.44
C GLU A 332 -19.75 9.65 39.18
N PHE A 333 -20.79 10.06 38.44
CA PHE A 333 -22.02 10.56 39.02
C PHE A 333 -22.76 9.49 39.81
N ALA A 334 -22.80 8.24 39.33
CA ALA A 334 -23.38 7.15 40.07
C ALA A 334 -22.62 6.87 41.40
N ASN A 335 -21.28 6.95 41.37
CA ASN A 335 -20.44 6.82 42.55
C ASN A 335 -20.71 7.93 43.58
N ARG A 336 -20.86 9.21 43.13
CA ARG A 336 -21.17 10.36 44.01
C ARG A 336 -22.55 10.23 44.63
N ALA A 337 -23.60 9.94 43.82
CA ALA A 337 -24.95 9.75 44.32
C ALA A 337 -25.05 8.62 45.37
N ARG A 338 -24.22 7.60 45.16
CA ARG A 338 -24.15 6.47 46.12
C ARG A 338 -23.45 6.87 47.44
N ALA A 339 -22.42 7.73 47.37
CA ALA A 339 -21.75 8.23 48.58
C ALA A 339 -22.70 9.06 49.47
N GLU A 340 -23.76 9.62 48.88
CA GLU A 340 -24.82 10.38 49.57
C GLU A 340 -25.93 9.47 50.16
N ASN A 341 -25.67 8.19 50.43
CA ASN A 341 -26.57 7.20 51.00
C ASN A 341 -27.76 6.77 50.11
N SER A 342 -27.71 6.95 48.81
CA SER A 342 -28.71 6.44 47.86
C SER A 342 -28.56 4.93 47.66
N SER A 343 -29.66 4.23 47.45
CA SER A 343 -29.61 2.84 46.98
C SER A 343 -28.97 2.79 45.60
N ILE A 344 -28.38 1.65 45.23
CA ILE A 344 -27.67 1.53 43.95
C ILE A 344 -28.57 1.87 42.73
N ASN A 345 -29.85 1.45 42.81
CA ASN A 345 -30.83 1.71 41.76
C ASN A 345 -31.18 3.21 41.70
N GLU A 346 -31.35 3.86 42.83
CA GLU A 346 -31.59 5.31 42.90
C GLU A 346 -30.38 6.09 42.42
N ALA A 347 -29.16 5.70 42.81
CA ALA A 347 -27.93 6.34 42.34
C ALA A 347 -27.77 6.29 40.82
N LEU A 348 -28.03 5.14 40.19
CA LEU A 348 -28.00 4.95 38.74
C LEU A 348 -29.09 5.76 38.05
N LEU A 349 -30.29 5.83 38.60
CA LEU A 349 -31.42 6.60 38.05
C LEU A 349 -31.16 8.11 38.14
N ILE A 350 -30.60 8.59 39.24
CA ILE A 350 -30.18 9.98 39.44
C ILE A 350 -29.07 10.34 38.46
N ALA A 351 -28.04 9.50 38.32
CA ALA A 351 -26.94 9.72 37.38
C ALA A 351 -27.44 9.78 35.95
N GLY A 352 -28.27 8.82 35.53
CA GLY A 352 -28.89 8.79 34.22
C GLY A 352 -29.70 10.06 33.93
N LYS A 353 -30.64 10.43 34.81
CA LYS A 353 -31.47 11.63 34.62
C LYS A 353 -30.67 12.93 34.55
N LYS A 354 -29.68 13.11 35.44
CA LYS A 354 -28.87 14.32 35.48
C LYS A 354 -27.90 14.45 34.29
N ARG A 355 -27.42 13.33 33.76
CA ARG A 355 -26.39 13.32 32.70
C ARG A 355 -26.92 13.08 31.31
N PHE A 356 -28.14 12.55 31.16
CA PHE A 356 -28.76 12.26 29.86
C PHE A 356 -28.65 13.45 28.88
N ARG A 357 -29.10 14.63 29.32
CA ARG A 357 -29.10 15.83 28.47
C ARG A 357 -27.69 16.24 28.04
N ALA A 358 -26.71 16.20 28.96
CA ALA A 358 -25.33 16.58 28.65
C ALA A 358 -24.68 15.60 27.66
N ILE A 359 -24.83 14.30 27.91
CA ILE A 359 -24.28 13.25 27.02
C ILE A 359 -24.93 13.33 25.63
N LEU A 360 -26.25 13.45 25.56
CA LEU A 360 -26.96 13.54 24.28
C LEU A 360 -26.54 14.81 23.51
N LEU A 361 -26.36 15.93 24.20
CA LEU A 361 -25.94 17.18 23.57
C LEU A 361 -24.52 17.09 23.01
N THR A 362 -23.57 16.52 23.77
CA THR A 362 -22.19 16.34 23.28
C THR A 362 -22.14 15.42 22.06
N THR A 363 -22.89 14.33 22.08
CA THR A 363 -22.98 13.40 20.94
C THR A 363 -23.55 14.07 19.70
N LEU A 364 -24.69 14.78 19.86
CA LEU A 364 -25.34 15.49 18.75
C LEU A 364 -24.45 16.60 18.18
N THR A 365 -23.79 17.39 19.04
CA THR A 365 -22.89 18.45 18.56
C THR A 365 -21.69 17.88 17.83
N THR A 366 -21.10 16.77 18.30
CA THR A 366 -19.99 16.10 17.60
C THR A 366 -20.46 15.50 16.29
N PHE A 367 -21.60 14.84 16.25
CA PHE A 367 -22.17 14.24 15.04
C PHE A 367 -22.47 15.31 13.99
N VAL A 368 -23.21 16.37 14.37
CA VAL A 368 -23.55 17.49 13.47
C VAL A 368 -22.31 18.23 13.03
N GLY A 369 -21.30 18.38 13.89
CA GLY A 369 -20.03 19.00 13.54
C GLY A 369 -19.22 18.23 12.48
N LEU A 370 -19.39 16.91 12.41
CA LEU A 370 -18.74 16.06 11.40
C LEU A 370 -19.57 15.95 10.10
N LEU A 371 -20.87 16.25 10.12
CA LEU A 371 -21.74 16.14 8.94
C LEU A 371 -21.23 16.88 7.70
N PRO A 372 -20.77 18.15 7.78
CA PRO A 372 -20.27 18.84 6.60
C PRO A 372 -19.16 18.08 5.88
N MET A 373 -18.28 17.43 6.66
CA MET A 373 -17.18 16.64 6.12
C MET A 373 -17.65 15.37 5.39
N LEU A 374 -18.76 14.77 5.83
CA LEU A 374 -19.31 13.57 5.20
C LEU A 374 -19.94 13.84 3.81
N PHE A 375 -20.34 15.09 3.56
CA PHE A 375 -20.93 15.51 2.28
C PHE A 375 -19.95 16.29 1.40
N GLU A 376 -18.68 16.41 1.83
CA GLU A 376 -17.65 17.05 1.04
C GLU A 376 -17.28 16.21 -0.17
N THR A 377 -17.17 16.85 -1.33
CA THR A 377 -16.90 16.17 -2.61
C THR A 377 -15.49 16.40 -3.13
N SER A 378 -14.68 17.21 -2.45
CA SER A 378 -13.30 17.43 -2.84
C SER A 378 -12.46 16.15 -2.69
N VAL A 379 -11.56 15.94 -3.63
CA VAL A 379 -10.68 14.75 -3.66
C VAL A 379 -9.89 14.60 -2.36
N GLN A 380 -9.42 15.70 -1.80
CA GLN A 380 -8.67 15.72 -0.54
C GLN A 380 -9.51 15.26 0.65
N ALA A 381 -10.79 15.64 0.69
CA ALA A 381 -11.69 15.24 1.78
C ALA A 381 -12.07 13.76 1.69
N GLN A 382 -12.15 13.19 0.50
CA GLN A 382 -12.51 11.77 0.31
C GLN A 382 -11.60 10.82 1.09
N PHE A 383 -10.33 11.18 1.30
CA PHE A 383 -9.43 10.39 2.14
C PHE A 383 -9.85 10.33 3.60
N VAL A 384 -10.41 11.42 4.13
CA VAL A 384 -10.74 11.54 5.57
C VAL A 384 -12.18 11.17 5.88
N ILE A 385 -13.05 11.06 4.86
CA ILE A 385 -14.45 10.66 5.01
C ILE A 385 -14.61 9.31 5.74
N PRO A 386 -13.85 8.22 5.42
CA PRO A 386 -13.98 6.95 6.13
C PRO A 386 -13.70 7.05 7.64
N MET A 387 -12.72 7.91 8.03
CA MET A 387 -12.42 8.20 9.42
C MET A 387 -13.57 8.95 10.10
N ALA A 388 -14.12 9.97 9.42
CA ALA A 388 -15.24 10.75 9.93
C ALA A 388 -16.52 9.91 10.06
N LEU A 389 -16.79 9.00 9.12
CA LEU A 389 -17.89 8.02 9.19
C LEU A 389 -17.77 7.12 10.42
N SER A 390 -16.58 6.52 10.63
CA SER A 390 -16.32 5.67 11.78
C SER A 390 -16.56 6.41 13.09
N LEU A 391 -16.08 7.66 13.19
CA LEU A 391 -16.20 8.47 14.40
C LEU A 391 -17.66 8.91 14.63
N SER A 392 -18.32 9.48 13.61
CA SER A 392 -19.65 10.08 13.74
C SER A 392 -20.75 9.04 14.03
N PHE A 393 -20.83 7.99 13.22
CA PHE A 393 -21.80 6.93 13.44
C PHE A 393 -21.45 6.05 14.63
N GLY A 394 -20.15 5.85 14.88
CA GLY A 394 -19.67 5.14 16.04
C GLY A 394 -20.07 5.81 17.35
N ILE A 395 -19.90 7.13 17.49
CA ILE A 395 -20.27 7.85 18.70
C ILE A 395 -21.80 7.87 18.91
N LEU A 396 -22.56 8.08 17.82
CA LEU A 396 -24.03 8.12 17.88
C LEU A 396 -24.59 6.79 18.43
N PHE A 397 -24.11 5.67 17.89
CA PHE A 397 -24.54 4.34 18.31
C PHE A 397 -24.02 3.99 19.71
N ALA A 398 -22.73 4.23 19.96
CA ALA A 398 -22.12 3.95 21.26
C ALA A 398 -22.81 4.73 22.39
N THR A 399 -23.16 6.00 22.20
CA THR A 399 -23.83 6.81 23.22
C THR A 399 -25.20 6.24 23.57
N THR A 400 -25.98 5.81 22.56
CA THR A 400 -27.28 5.19 22.79
C THR A 400 -27.13 3.92 23.64
N ILE A 401 -26.14 3.12 23.33
CA ILE A 401 -25.84 1.89 24.09
C ILE A 401 -25.27 2.18 25.48
N THR A 402 -24.40 3.18 25.60
CA THR A 402 -23.80 3.60 26.89
C THR A 402 -24.86 3.90 27.95
N LEU A 403 -25.90 4.62 27.57
CA LEU A 403 -26.98 5.01 28.50
C LEU A 403 -27.76 3.80 29.06
N ILE A 404 -27.72 2.65 28.40
CA ILE A 404 -28.41 1.43 28.77
C ILE A 404 -27.41 0.43 29.41
N ILE A 405 -26.35 0.10 28.69
CA ILE A 405 -25.42 -1.00 29.09
C ILE A 405 -24.57 -0.60 30.28
N VAL A 406 -24.05 0.61 30.37
CA VAL A 406 -23.17 1.00 31.47
C VAL A 406 -23.87 0.92 32.83
N PRO A 407 -25.10 1.46 33.01
CA PRO A 407 -25.86 1.27 34.24
C PRO A 407 -26.12 -0.21 34.58
N CYS A 408 -26.46 -1.03 33.59
CA CYS A 408 -26.71 -2.45 33.81
C CYS A 408 -25.43 -3.19 34.25
N LEU A 409 -24.32 -3.00 33.55
CA LEU A 409 -23.05 -3.63 33.91
C LEU A 409 -22.50 -3.12 35.23
N TYR A 410 -22.69 -1.84 35.53
CA TYR A 410 -22.34 -1.27 36.83
C TYR A 410 -23.14 -1.98 37.94
N ARG A 411 -24.45 -2.20 37.79
CA ARG A 411 -25.29 -2.96 38.73
C ARG A 411 -24.79 -4.39 38.89
N VAL A 412 -24.56 -5.11 37.79
CA VAL A 412 -24.05 -6.49 37.83
C VAL A 412 -22.71 -6.58 38.55
N SER A 413 -21.78 -5.65 38.26
CA SER A 413 -20.46 -5.62 38.90
C SER A 413 -20.57 -5.44 40.43
N TYR A 414 -21.58 -4.71 40.85
CA TYR A 414 -21.86 -4.52 42.28
C TYR A 414 -22.43 -5.77 42.94
N ASP A 415 -23.42 -6.41 42.34
CA ASP A 415 -24.05 -7.62 42.85
C ASP A 415 -23.04 -8.77 42.94
N LEU A 416 -22.13 -8.90 41.99
CA LEU A 416 -21.03 -9.86 42.05
C LEU A 416 -20.03 -9.60 43.18
N ARG A 417 -19.82 -8.35 43.55
CA ARG A 417 -18.94 -7.97 44.65
C ARG A 417 -19.61 -8.26 46.02
N ASP A 418 -20.90 -8.01 46.11
CA ASP A 418 -21.68 -8.28 47.35
C ASP A 418 -21.83 -9.78 47.57
N SER A 419 -22.11 -10.55 46.54
CA SER A 419 -22.17 -12.02 46.61
C SER A 419 -20.87 -12.65 47.12
N LYS A 420 -19.70 -12.12 46.74
CA LYS A 420 -18.41 -12.61 47.27
C LYS A 420 -18.18 -12.27 48.75
N ARG A 421 -18.76 -11.20 49.26
CA ARG A 421 -18.71 -10.88 50.69
C ARG A 421 -19.52 -11.84 51.56
N PHE A 422 -20.60 -12.43 51.03
CA PHE A 422 -21.40 -13.45 51.71
C PHE A 422 -20.84 -14.87 51.56
N ALA A 423 -19.88 -15.09 50.67
CA ALA A 423 -19.26 -16.41 50.43
C ALA A 423 -17.95 -16.64 51.22
N GLU A 424 -17.41 -15.64 51.93
CA GLU A 424 -16.35 -15.88 52.91
C GLU A 424 -16.97 -16.51 54.18
N PRO A 425 -16.61 -17.76 54.54
CA PRO A 425 -17.08 -18.34 55.79
C PRO A 425 -16.49 -17.52 56.93
N VAL A 426 -17.37 -17.07 57.83
CA VAL A 426 -16.98 -16.55 59.11
C VAL A 426 -16.27 -17.72 59.87
N LEU A 427 -14.93 -17.72 59.70
CA LEU A 427 -14.11 -18.45 60.72
C LEU A 427 -14.22 -17.64 62.00
N GLN A 428 -15.31 -17.89 62.73
CA GLN A 428 -15.47 -17.47 64.14
C GLN A 428 -14.47 -18.24 64.98
N ASP A 429 -13.64 -17.47 65.60
CA ASP A 429 -12.88 -17.85 66.78
C ASP A 429 -13.67 -18.82 67.71
N SER A 430 -13.16 -20.03 67.75
CA SER A 430 -13.41 -20.93 68.88
C SER A 430 -12.03 -21.37 69.35
N LEU A 431 -11.46 -20.56 70.24
CA LEU A 431 -10.68 -21.05 71.39
C LEU A 431 -10.55 -19.95 72.45
#